data_97fdede847ee130a8fab0dc5aaa01e67
#
_entry.id   97fdede847ee130a8fab0dc5aaa01e67
#
_cell.length_a   1.000
_cell.length_b   1.000
_cell.length_c   1.000
_cell.angle_alpha   90.00
_cell.angle_beta   90.00
_cell.angle_gamma   90.00
#
_symmetry.space_group_name_H-M   'P 1'
#
loop_
_entity.id
_entity.type
_entity.pdbx_description
1 polymer ?
#
loop_
_entity_poly.entity_id
_entity_poly.type
_entity_poly.pdbx_seq_one_letter_code
_entity_poly.pdbx_strand_id
1 'polypeptide(L)'
;AYFNDAQRQATKDAGRIAGLDVKRIINEPTAAALAYGFDKNKDQKIAVYDLGGGTFDISILEVSEAGGETVVEVKATNGDTHLGGDNFDTAILRWMIEEFKKDQGIDLTKDKMALQRLKEGAEKAKIELSAMAETEINLPFITADASGPKHLQMKLSRSKFDQMTEDLVKRTLEPSKKCLADS
;
A
#
# COMPACT_ATOMS: atom_id res chain seq x y z
N ALA A 1 10.10 -5.45 4.13
CA ALA A 1 10.13 -6.90 3.83
C ALA A 1 11.29 -7.57 4.56
N TYR A 2 11.04 -8.74 5.09
CA TYR A 2 12.05 -9.53 5.77
C TYR A 2 12.91 -10.27 4.74
N PHE A 3 14.01 -9.65 4.33
CA PHE A 3 14.97 -10.27 3.45
C PHE A 3 15.95 -11.13 4.25
N ASN A 4 16.20 -12.34 3.77
CA ASN A 4 17.31 -13.17 4.21
C ASN A 4 18.66 -12.62 3.66
N ASP A 5 19.77 -13.19 4.11
CA ASP A 5 21.10 -12.69 3.73
C ASP A 5 21.36 -12.74 2.22
N ALA A 6 20.85 -13.77 1.52
CA ALA A 6 20.98 -13.88 0.07
C ALA A 6 20.22 -12.77 -0.66
N GLN A 7 19.02 -12.45 -0.21
CA GLN A 7 18.20 -11.35 -0.76
C GLN A 7 18.82 -9.97 -0.45
N ARG A 8 19.41 -9.78 0.73
CA ARG A 8 20.16 -8.57 1.08
C ARG A 8 21.37 -8.39 0.18
N GLN A 9 22.13 -9.47 -0.04
CA GLN A 9 23.29 -9.45 -0.93
C GLN A 9 22.87 -9.14 -2.38
N ALA A 10 21.79 -9.76 -2.87
CA ALA A 10 21.26 -9.49 -4.22
C ALA A 10 20.82 -8.02 -4.39
N THR A 11 20.21 -7.43 -3.36
CA THR A 11 19.84 -6.00 -3.36
C THR A 11 21.08 -5.11 -3.42
N LYS A 12 22.13 -5.43 -2.66
CA LYS A 12 23.41 -4.72 -2.69
C LYS A 12 24.09 -4.82 -4.07
N ASP A 13 24.06 -5.99 -4.66
CA ASP A 13 24.66 -6.24 -5.97
C ASP A 13 23.86 -5.54 -7.08
N ALA A 14 22.52 -5.52 -7.00
CA ALA A 14 21.68 -4.75 -7.92
C ALA A 14 22.02 -3.25 -7.89
N GLY A 15 22.22 -2.67 -6.71
CA GLY A 15 22.66 -1.29 -6.57
C GLY A 15 24.03 -1.04 -7.21
N ARG A 16 24.99 -1.96 -7.03
CA ARG A 16 26.32 -1.87 -7.66
C ARG A 16 26.25 -1.99 -9.17
N ILE A 17 25.45 -2.92 -9.69
CA ILE A 17 25.22 -3.10 -11.14
C ILE A 17 24.62 -1.82 -11.74
N ALA A 18 23.74 -1.14 -11.01
CA ALA A 18 23.20 0.16 -11.41
C ALA A 18 24.21 1.33 -11.30
N GLY A 19 25.46 1.07 -10.90
CA GLY A 19 26.52 2.09 -10.78
C GLY A 19 26.49 2.88 -9.47
N LEU A 20 25.73 2.42 -8.46
CA LEU A 20 25.65 3.07 -7.15
C LEU A 20 26.75 2.57 -6.21
N ASP A 21 27.30 3.48 -5.40
CA ASP A 21 28.19 3.13 -4.29
C ASP A 21 27.37 2.76 -3.05
N VAL A 22 27.05 1.47 -2.94
CA VAL A 22 26.23 0.95 -1.83
C VAL A 22 27.07 0.87 -0.55
N LYS A 23 26.85 1.79 0.37
CA LYS A 23 27.57 1.88 1.66
C LYS A 23 27.11 0.78 2.63
N ARG A 24 25.81 0.62 2.79
CA ARG A 24 25.20 -0.38 3.69
C ARG A 24 23.74 -0.66 3.31
N ILE A 25 23.23 -1.78 3.82
CA ILE A 25 21.81 -2.11 3.80
C ILE A 25 21.29 -1.97 5.24
N ILE A 26 20.15 -1.32 5.40
CA ILE A 26 19.44 -1.22 6.68
C ILE A 26 18.03 -1.79 6.52
N ASN A 27 17.43 -2.24 7.62
CA ASN A 27 16.05 -2.71 7.60
C ASN A 27 15.08 -1.55 7.38
N GLU A 28 14.04 -1.78 6.61
CA GLU A 28 13.04 -0.77 6.26
C GLU A 28 12.39 -0.10 7.47
N PRO A 29 11.91 -0.83 8.51
CA PRO A 29 11.35 -0.19 9.70
C PRO A 29 12.38 0.65 10.46
N THR A 30 13.65 0.24 10.49
CA THR A 30 14.73 1.03 11.08
C THR A 30 14.96 2.31 10.28
N ALA A 31 14.93 2.24 8.94
CA ALA A 31 15.09 3.40 8.08
C ALA A 31 13.91 4.39 8.24
N ALA A 32 12.68 3.88 8.31
CA ALA A 32 11.49 4.69 8.53
C ALA A 32 11.55 5.42 9.88
N ALA A 33 11.92 4.69 10.92
CA ALA A 33 12.09 5.25 12.24
C ALA A 33 13.18 6.34 12.28
N LEU A 34 14.35 6.11 11.70
CA LEU A 34 15.42 7.11 11.58
C LEU A 34 14.96 8.37 10.81
N ALA A 35 14.22 8.19 9.71
CA ALA A 35 13.69 9.30 8.92
C ALA A 35 12.69 10.16 9.70
N TYR A 36 11.94 9.58 10.62
CA TYR A 36 11.01 10.29 11.49
C TYR A 36 11.73 11.10 12.58
N GLY A 37 13.02 10.83 12.87
CA GLY A 37 13.86 11.60 13.77
C GLY A 37 13.70 11.22 15.25
N PHE A 38 13.45 9.96 15.56
CA PHE A 38 13.33 9.47 16.94
C PHE A 38 14.67 9.35 17.69
N ASP A 39 15.78 9.52 16.99
CA ASP A 39 17.14 9.54 17.56
C ASP A 39 17.38 10.59 18.66
N LYS A 40 16.41 11.49 18.84
CA LYS A 40 16.49 12.61 19.81
C LYS A 40 15.90 12.30 21.19
N ASN A 41 15.15 11.20 21.33
CA ASN A 41 14.51 10.83 22.58
C ASN A 41 15.11 9.54 23.14
N LYS A 42 15.49 9.56 24.41
CA LYS A 42 16.06 8.40 25.09
C LYS A 42 14.99 7.37 25.44
N ASP A 43 15.36 6.09 25.36
CA ASP A 43 14.57 4.94 25.83
C ASP A 43 13.08 4.98 25.47
N GLN A 44 12.76 4.61 24.23
CA GLN A 44 11.36 4.54 23.78
C GLN A 44 11.08 3.29 22.95
N LYS A 45 9.85 2.83 23.02
CA LYS A 45 9.30 1.82 22.10
C LYS A 45 8.52 2.49 20.98
N ILE A 46 8.77 2.07 19.75
CA ILE A 46 8.17 2.63 18.54
C ILE A 46 7.50 1.51 17.76
N ALA A 47 6.28 1.75 17.33
CA ALA A 47 5.60 0.91 16.34
C ALA A 47 5.76 1.54 14.96
N VAL A 48 6.30 0.80 14.01
CA VAL A 48 6.30 1.14 12.59
C VAL A 48 5.22 0.34 11.90
N TYR A 49 4.18 1.02 11.45
CA TYR A 49 3.04 0.45 10.72
C TYR A 49 3.18 0.83 9.26
N ASP A 50 3.57 -0.13 8.44
CA ASP A 50 3.87 0.09 7.01
C ASP A 50 2.85 -0.66 6.15
N LEU A 51 1.91 0.08 5.58
CA LEU A 51 0.96 -0.43 4.59
C LEU A 51 1.40 0.04 3.20
N GLY A 52 2.24 -0.78 2.56
CA GLY A 52 2.80 -0.51 1.25
C GLY A 52 1.82 -0.78 0.10
N GLY A 53 2.35 -0.86 -1.12
CA GLY A 53 1.54 -1.15 -2.32
C GLY A 53 1.01 -2.58 -2.36
N GLY A 54 1.80 -3.56 -1.93
CA GLY A 54 1.47 -4.99 -1.99
C GLY A 54 1.56 -5.74 -0.67
N THR A 55 2.21 -5.18 0.34
CA THR A 55 2.44 -5.80 1.65
C THR A 55 2.05 -4.88 2.79
N PHE A 56 1.67 -5.47 3.90
CA PHE A 56 1.53 -4.83 5.19
C PHE A 56 2.58 -5.39 6.14
N ASP A 57 3.38 -4.52 6.74
CA ASP A 57 4.40 -4.86 7.73
C ASP A 57 4.20 -4.01 9.00
N ILE A 58 4.26 -4.66 10.15
CA ILE A 58 4.25 -4.02 11.47
C ILE A 58 5.50 -4.44 12.24
N SER A 59 6.23 -3.49 12.80
CA SER A 59 7.44 -3.74 13.58
C SER A 59 7.44 -2.94 14.87
N ILE A 60 7.82 -3.59 15.96
CA ILE A 60 8.07 -2.90 17.23
C ILE A 60 9.59 -2.79 17.42
N LEU A 61 10.04 -1.55 17.58
CA LEU A 61 11.44 -1.23 17.80
C LEU A 61 11.63 -0.66 19.22
N GLU A 62 12.74 -1.01 19.83
CA GLU A 62 13.22 -0.39 21.05
C GLU A 62 14.43 0.49 20.72
N VAL A 63 14.37 1.74 21.14
CA VAL A 63 15.47 2.69 21.01
C VAL A 63 16.03 2.91 22.38
N SER A 64 17.34 2.73 22.52
CA SER A 64 18.06 2.93 23.76
C SER A 64 19.39 3.65 23.51
N GLU A 65 20.00 4.19 24.56
CA GLU A 65 21.34 4.75 24.51
C GLU A 65 22.32 3.82 25.19
N ALA A 66 23.34 3.37 24.47
CA ALA A 66 24.41 2.54 25.02
C ALA A 66 25.78 3.13 24.63
N GLY A 67 26.58 3.48 25.64
CA GLY A 67 27.92 4.02 25.41
C GLY A 67 27.96 5.39 24.70
N GLY A 68 26.88 6.16 24.74
CA GLY A 68 26.76 7.44 24.04
C GLY A 68 26.33 7.33 22.58
N GLU A 69 25.97 6.12 22.13
CA GLU A 69 25.44 5.85 20.81
C GLU A 69 23.97 5.40 20.91
N THR A 70 23.15 5.81 19.94
CA THR A 70 21.77 5.33 19.83
C THR A 70 21.75 3.94 19.24
N VAL A 71 21.18 3.01 20.00
CA VAL A 71 20.97 1.61 19.58
C VAL A 71 19.49 1.41 19.26
N VAL A 72 19.21 0.82 18.11
CA VAL A 72 17.86 0.47 17.65
C VAL A 72 17.77 -1.04 17.53
N GLU A 73 16.92 -1.64 18.33
CA GLU A 73 16.64 -3.07 18.31
C GLU A 73 15.23 -3.35 17.81
N VAL A 74 15.08 -4.29 16.86
CA VAL A 74 13.76 -4.77 16.42
C VAL A 74 13.33 -5.88 17.38
N LYS A 75 12.29 -5.63 18.18
CA LYS A 75 11.79 -6.58 19.19
C LYS A 75 10.86 -7.61 18.59
N ALA A 76 9.96 -7.19 17.73
CA ALA A 76 9.01 -8.08 17.08
C ALA A 76 8.62 -7.53 15.71
N THR A 77 8.17 -8.43 14.83
CA THR A 77 7.60 -8.07 13.54
C THR A 77 6.54 -9.06 13.11
N ASN A 78 5.56 -8.57 12.37
CA ASN A 78 4.51 -9.38 11.78
C ASN A 78 3.99 -8.66 10.53
N GLY A 79 3.07 -9.27 9.77
CA GLY A 79 2.51 -8.63 8.59
C GLY A 79 1.59 -9.53 7.77
N ASP A 80 1.21 -9.03 6.61
CA ASP A 80 0.45 -9.74 5.58
C ASP A 80 1.09 -9.47 4.22
N THR A 81 1.71 -10.49 3.62
CA THR A 81 2.43 -10.38 2.35
C THR A 81 1.54 -10.19 1.12
N HIS A 82 0.22 -10.20 1.30
CA HIS A 82 -0.78 -10.04 0.24
C HIS A 82 -1.81 -8.97 0.60
N LEU A 83 -1.41 -7.96 1.34
CA LEU A 83 -2.25 -6.83 1.73
C LEU A 83 -1.52 -5.51 1.50
N GLY A 84 -2.04 -4.67 0.63
CA GLY A 84 -1.47 -3.37 0.32
C GLY A 84 -2.39 -2.54 -0.57
N GLY A 85 -1.91 -1.40 -1.03
CA GLY A 85 -2.64 -0.45 -1.86
C GLY A 85 -3.31 -1.04 -3.10
N ASP A 86 -2.70 -2.08 -3.70
CA ASP A 86 -3.26 -2.80 -4.85
C ASP A 86 -4.61 -3.48 -4.53
N ASN A 87 -4.82 -3.90 -3.29
CA ASN A 87 -6.11 -4.48 -2.86
C ASN A 87 -7.19 -3.40 -2.80
N PHE A 88 -6.85 -2.20 -2.35
CA PHE A 88 -7.75 -1.04 -2.30
C PHE A 88 -8.11 -0.59 -3.72
N ASP A 89 -7.15 -0.53 -4.63
CA ASP A 89 -7.39 -0.23 -6.05
C ASP A 89 -8.30 -1.26 -6.68
N THR A 90 -8.10 -2.54 -6.36
CA THR A 90 -8.93 -3.65 -6.84
C THR A 90 -10.37 -3.55 -6.34
N ALA A 91 -10.59 -3.08 -5.12
CA ALA A 91 -11.95 -2.86 -4.59
C ALA A 91 -12.68 -1.78 -5.40
N ILE A 92 -12.03 -0.65 -5.70
CA ILE A 92 -12.60 0.42 -6.54
C ILE A 92 -12.84 -0.11 -7.97
N LEU A 93 -11.86 -0.82 -8.54
CA LEU A 93 -11.97 -1.41 -9.88
C LEU A 93 -13.20 -2.31 -10.01
N ARG A 94 -13.41 -3.22 -9.07
CA ARG A 94 -14.55 -4.13 -9.05
C ARG A 94 -15.87 -3.36 -8.94
N TRP A 95 -15.93 -2.38 -8.06
CA TRP A 95 -17.09 -1.51 -7.92
C TRP A 95 -17.42 -0.78 -9.22
N MET A 96 -16.44 -0.20 -9.91
CA MET A 96 -16.66 0.48 -11.20
C MET A 96 -17.22 -0.48 -12.26
N ILE A 97 -16.67 -1.70 -12.36
CA ILE A 97 -17.13 -2.71 -13.31
C ILE A 97 -18.58 -3.11 -13.03
N GLU A 98 -18.91 -3.34 -11.76
CA GLU A 98 -20.26 -3.74 -11.35
C GLU A 98 -21.29 -2.63 -11.62
N GLU A 99 -20.98 -1.38 -11.27
CA GLU A 99 -21.88 -0.26 -11.50
C GLU A 99 -22.04 0.02 -13.00
N PHE A 100 -20.97 -0.03 -13.79
CA PHE A 100 -21.05 0.13 -15.23
C PHE A 100 -21.89 -0.98 -15.89
N LYS A 101 -21.72 -2.21 -15.43
CA LYS A 101 -22.53 -3.34 -15.91
C LYS A 101 -24.01 -3.20 -15.55
N LYS A 102 -24.34 -2.68 -14.37
CA LYS A 102 -25.73 -2.39 -13.99
C LYS A 102 -26.35 -1.31 -14.85
N ASP A 103 -25.60 -0.25 -15.16
CA ASP A 103 -26.06 0.92 -15.92
C ASP A 103 -26.14 0.65 -17.42
N GLN A 104 -25.09 0.08 -18.01
CA GLN A 104 -24.93 -0.08 -19.46
C GLN A 104 -25.14 -1.52 -19.96
N GLY A 105 -25.25 -2.51 -19.06
CA GLY A 105 -25.39 -3.93 -19.44
C GLY A 105 -24.11 -4.56 -20.00
N ILE A 106 -22.98 -3.84 -20.01
CA ILE A 106 -21.73 -4.26 -20.63
C ILE A 106 -20.74 -4.73 -19.57
N ASP A 107 -20.13 -5.89 -19.81
CA ASP A 107 -19.10 -6.47 -18.95
C ASP A 107 -17.70 -6.08 -19.45
N LEU A 108 -17.04 -5.17 -18.72
CA LEU A 108 -15.70 -4.67 -19.07
C LEU A 108 -14.58 -5.64 -18.73
N THR A 109 -14.84 -6.76 -18.05
CA THR A 109 -13.79 -7.71 -17.62
C THR A 109 -13.05 -8.38 -18.77
N LYS A 110 -13.65 -8.41 -19.96
CA LYS A 110 -13.08 -9.04 -21.16
C LYS A 110 -12.25 -8.09 -22.00
N ASP A 111 -12.31 -6.80 -21.76
CA ASP A 111 -11.58 -5.77 -22.50
C ASP A 111 -10.31 -5.37 -21.71
N LYS A 112 -9.16 -5.83 -22.18
CA LYS A 112 -7.87 -5.56 -21.53
C LYS A 112 -7.51 -4.07 -21.49
N MET A 113 -7.88 -3.30 -22.53
CA MET A 113 -7.62 -1.86 -22.57
C MET A 113 -8.51 -1.12 -21.58
N ALA A 114 -9.79 -1.50 -21.52
CA ALA A 114 -10.71 -0.96 -20.52
C ALA A 114 -10.25 -1.25 -19.10
N LEU A 115 -9.82 -2.51 -18.82
CA LEU A 115 -9.30 -2.91 -17.50
C LEU A 115 -8.09 -2.09 -17.09
N GLN A 116 -7.14 -1.83 -17.99
CA GLN A 116 -5.96 -1.02 -17.68
C GLN A 116 -6.36 0.42 -17.31
N ARG A 117 -7.25 1.03 -18.09
CA ARG A 117 -7.75 2.38 -17.82
C ARG A 117 -8.58 2.47 -16.53
N LEU A 118 -9.36 1.43 -16.24
CA LEU A 118 -10.09 1.31 -14.97
C LEU A 118 -9.14 1.20 -13.79
N LYS A 119 -8.04 0.43 -13.92
CA LYS A 119 -7.02 0.30 -12.87
C LYS A 119 -6.36 1.66 -12.58
N GLU A 120 -5.94 2.37 -13.60
CA GLU A 120 -5.35 3.72 -13.47
C GLU A 120 -6.35 4.71 -12.85
N GLY A 121 -7.62 4.64 -13.27
CA GLY A 121 -8.69 5.46 -12.70
C GLY A 121 -8.98 5.15 -11.22
N ALA A 122 -8.90 3.87 -10.84
CA ALA A 122 -9.07 3.44 -9.46
C ALA A 122 -7.94 3.95 -8.55
N GLU A 123 -6.69 3.78 -8.98
CA GLU A 123 -5.52 4.27 -8.25
C GLU A 123 -5.57 5.80 -8.08
N LYS A 124 -5.89 6.53 -9.14
CA LYS A 124 -6.06 7.98 -9.10
C LYS A 124 -7.14 8.39 -8.09
N ALA A 125 -8.30 7.73 -8.15
CA ALA A 125 -9.40 8.02 -7.23
C ALA A 125 -9.02 7.74 -5.77
N LYS A 126 -8.32 6.64 -5.48
CA LYS A 126 -7.78 6.35 -4.16
C LYS A 126 -6.87 7.48 -3.65
N ILE A 127 -5.94 7.94 -4.48
CA ILE A 127 -5.02 9.02 -4.13
C ILE A 127 -5.80 10.32 -3.84
N GLU A 128 -6.75 10.71 -4.68
CA GLU A 128 -7.55 11.92 -4.50
C GLU A 128 -8.40 11.87 -3.23
N LEU A 129 -8.96 10.70 -2.89
CA LEU A 129 -9.75 10.51 -1.67
C LEU A 129 -8.92 10.62 -0.38
N SER A 130 -7.59 10.61 -0.45
CA SER A 130 -6.74 10.92 0.72
C SER A 130 -6.91 12.38 1.16
N ALA A 131 -7.17 13.29 0.24
CA ALA A 131 -7.32 14.73 0.51
C ALA A 131 -8.78 15.23 0.41
N MET A 132 -9.62 14.57 -0.42
CA MET A 132 -10.98 15.01 -0.72
C MET A 132 -12.04 14.08 -0.14
N ALA A 133 -13.23 14.62 0.16
CA ALA A 133 -14.37 13.82 0.64
C ALA A 133 -15.08 13.05 -0.50
N GLU A 134 -14.93 13.51 -1.75
CA GLU A 134 -15.49 12.90 -2.95
C GLU A 134 -14.59 13.17 -4.14
N THR A 135 -14.52 12.21 -5.06
CA THR A 135 -13.82 12.37 -6.35
C THR A 135 -14.70 11.92 -7.51
N GLU A 136 -14.42 12.43 -8.72
CA GLU A 136 -15.09 12.04 -9.96
C GLU A 136 -14.14 11.19 -10.81
N ILE A 137 -14.59 9.99 -11.16
CA ILE A 137 -13.89 9.10 -12.09
C ILE A 137 -14.51 9.29 -13.47
N ASN A 138 -13.77 9.86 -14.41
CA ASN A 138 -14.22 10.13 -15.77
C ASN A 138 -13.29 9.42 -16.77
N LEU A 139 -13.81 8.37 -17.42
CA LEU A 139 -13.10 7.57 -18.41
C LEU A 139 -13.89 7.61 -19.74
N PRO A 140 -13.67 8.63 -20.57
CA PRO A 140 -14.37 8.75 -21.85
C PRO A 140 -13.93 7.63 -22.79
N PHE A 141 -14.87 7.17 -23.65
CA PHE A 141 -14.63 6.12 -24.64
C PHE A 141 -14.03 4.86 -24.01
N ILE A 142 -14.62 4.40 -22.89
CA ILE A 142 -14.12 3.22 -22.18
C ILE A 142 -14.36 1.93 -22.97
N THR A 143 -15.44 1.87 -23.74
CA THR A 143 -15.80 0.78 -24.67
C THR A 143 -16.78 1.29 -25.73
N ALA A 144 -17.22 0.42 -26.62
CA ALA A 144 -18.26 0.70 -27.61
C ALA A 144 -19.13 -0.54 -27.82
N ASP A 145 -20.40 -0.30 -28.18
CA ASP A 145 -21.35 -1.31 -28.62
C ASP A 145 -22.02 -0.90 -29.95
N ALA A 146 -23.07 -1.63 -30.37
CA ALA A 146 -23.82 -1.33 -31.60
C ALA A 146 -24.48 0.07 -31.60
N SER A 147 -24.69 0.69 -30.43
CA SER A 147 -25.25 2.02 -30.28
C SER A 147 -24.18 3.12 -30.27
N GLY A 148 -22.90 2.76 -30.33
CA GLY A 148 -21.79 3.70 -30.37
C GLY A 148 -20.87 3.66 -29.15
N PRO A 149 -20.03 4.70 -28.97
CA PRO A 149 -19.08 4.76 -27.88
C PRO A 149 -19.78 4.91 -26.52
N LYS A 150 -19.20 4.29 -25.49
CA LYS A 150 -19.65 4.37 -24.11
C LYS A 150 -18.60 5.05 -23.24
N HIS A 151 -19.09 5.81 -22.28
CA HIS A 151 -18.28 6.59 -21.35
C HIS A 151 -18.58 6.13 -19.93
N LEU A 152 -17.56 6.07 -19.07
CA LEU A 152 -17.74 5.85 -17.65
C LEU A 152 -17.55 7.17 -16.93
N GLN A 153 -18.57 7.61 -16.21
CA GLN A 153 -18.52 8.77 -15.34
C GLN A 153 -19.23 8.44 -14.03
N MET A 154 -18.46 8.42 -12.93
CA MET A 154 -18.93 8.01 -11.62
C MET A 154 -18.36 8.93 -10.54
N LYS A 155 -19.12 9.11 -9.47
CA LYS A 155 -18.66 9.78 -8.26
C LYS A 155 -18.40 8.75 -7.17
N LEU A 156 -17.27 8.86 -6.52
CA LEU A 156 -16.88 8.02 -5.40
C LEU A 156 -16.64 8.89 -4.17
N SER A 157 -17.41 8.67 -3.12
CA SER A 157 -17.19 9.32 -1.83
C SER A 157 -16.19 8.53 -0.99
N ARG A 158 -15.44 9.24 -0.12
CA ARG A 158 -14.57 8.61 0.88
C ARG A 158 -15.35 7.61 1.75
N SER A 159 -16.54 7.96 2.20
CA SER A 159 -17.40 7.06 3.00
C SER A 159 -17.73 5.76 2.26
N LYS A 160 -18.00 5.81 0.96
CA LYS A 160 -18.21 4.59 0.15
C LYS A 160 -16.93 3.78 -0.02
N PHE A 161 -15.82 4.46 -0.22
CA PHE A 161 -14.51 3.82 -0.29
C PHE A 161 -14.15 3.13 1.03
N ASP A 162 -14.31 3.80 2.16
CA ASP A 162 -14.07 3.24 3.50
C ASP A 162 -14.92 1.98 3.74
N GLN A 163 -16.19 2.03 3.37
CA GLN A 163 -17.09 0.87 3.47
C GLN A 163 -16.63 -0.31 2.62
N MET A 164 -16.16 -0.07 1.39
CA MET A 164 -15.71 -1.13 0.48
C MET A 164 -14.39 -1.77 0.93
N THR A 165 -13.59 -1.05 1.69
CA THR A 165 -12.22 -1.45 2.09
C THR A 165 -12.09 -1.77 3.58
N GLU A 166 -13.17 -1.72 4.34
CA GLU A 166 -13.18 -1.98 5.78
C GLU A 166 -12.54 -3.34 6.15
N ASP A 167 -12.83 -4.38 5.38
CA ASP A 167 -12.28 -5.72 5.62
C ASP A 167 -10.76 -5.77 5.36
N LEU A 168 -10.24 -4.98 4.42
CA LEU A 168 -8.80 -4.87 4.19
C LEU A 168 -8.11 -4.24 5.41
N VAL A 169 -8.70 -3.19 5.97
CA VAL A 169 -8.17 -2.55 7.19
C VAL A 169 -8.24 -3.52 8.37
N LYS A 170 -9.33 -4.27 8.53
CA LYS A 170 -9.46 -5.28 9.60
C LYS A 170 -8.39 -6.37 9.54
N ARG A 171 -7.89 -6.73 8.35
CA ARG A 171 -6.81 -7.71 8.18
C ARG A 171 -5.51 -7.28 8.83
N THR A 172 -5.27 -5.99 9.06
CA THR A 172 -4.07 -5.50 9.73
C THR A 172 -4.10 -5.72 11.25
N LEU A 173 -5.27 -5.91 11.84
CA LEU A 173 -5.45 -5.96 13.30
C LEU A 173 -4.79 -7.18 13.94
N GLU A 174 -4.97 -8.37 13.38
CA GLU A 174 -4.41 -9.59 13.97
C GLU A 174 -2.87 -9.63 13.92
N PRO A 175 -2.20 -9.30 12.77
CA PRO A 175 -0.75 -9.16 12.76
C PRO A 175 -0.25 -8.11 13.76
N SER A 176 -0.97 -6.98 13.89
CA SER A 176 -0.59 -5.90 14.82
C SER A 176 -0.67 -6.36 16.28
N LYS A 177 -1.75 -7.05 16.67
CA LYS A 177 -1.90 -7.62 18.03
C LYS A 177 -0.81 -8.64 18.35
N LYS A 178 -0.50 -9.53 17.41
CA LYS A 178 0.57 -10.52 17.58
C LYS A 178 1.93 -9.85 17.74
N CYS A 179 2.24 -8.87 16.90
CA CYS A 179 3.48 -8.13 16.99
C CYS A 179 3.65 -7.41 18.34
N LEU A 180 2.57 -6.84 18.87
CA LEU A 180 2.56 -6.21 20.20
C LEU A 180 2.71 -7.25 21.33
N ALA A 181 2.13 -8.43 21.19
CA ALA A 181 2.25 -9.50 22.20
C ALA A 181 3.64 -10.11 22.26
N ASP A 182 4.33 -10.16 21.11
CA ASP A 182 5.67 -10.75 20.97
C ASP A 182 6.80 -9.75 21.33
N SER A 183 6.49 -8.47 21.55
CA SER A 183 7.43 -7.39 21.90
C SER A 183 7.52 -7.15 23.41
#